data_f7e582209f72b9702d99ed4568533774
#
_entry.id   f7e582209f72b9702d99ed4568533774
#
_cell.length_a   1.000
_cell.length_b   1.000
_cell.length_c   1.000
_cell.angle_alpha   90.00
_cell.angle_beta   90.00
_cell.angle_gamma   90.00
#
_symmetry.space_group_name_H-M   'P 1'
#
loop_
_entity.id
_entity.type
_entity.pdbx_description
1 polymer ?
#
loop_
_entity_poly.entity_id
_entity_poly.type
_entity_poly.pdbx_seq_one_letter_code
_entity_poly.pdbx_strand_id
1 'polypeptide(L)'
;MFDFSTVIDRHGTWCTQWDYVADRFGDADLLPFTISDMDFATAPCILDALSKRLSHGVFGYSRWKNDEFLPAIAHWYAHRFHAVIDTNTLVYGPSVIYMVAEMIRQWSAPGDGIVVHTPAYDAFFKTIEGNQRRVVGVPMDKQDGQWFCNMDKLEAALAEPQNTVLLLCSPQNPTGKVWTRDELETMAALCEKHNVRVISDEIHMDMTWQGHAHIPWSEVARGEWALFTSGSKSFNIPAFTGAYGMIVGNSAREAYLTALKNRDGLSTPSVPALVAHIAAYEHGETWLDALRDYLQENMRYIEQTLNTAFPELKWAMPQATYLAWIDLRPLSIDDRELQDVLIKQQKVAIMPGYTYGEEGNGFIRLNAGCPRVKLEQGVERLIAAIRTLR
;
A
#
# COMPACT_ATOMS: atom_id res chain seq x y z
N MET A 1 -16.04 19.45 -11.29
CA MET A 1 -15.48 18.25 -11.89
C MET A 1 -13.98 18.32 -11.67
N PHE A 2 -13.36 17.30 -11.11
CA PHE A 2 -11.91 17.27 -10.87
C PHE A 2 -11.18 16.87 -12.16
N ASP A 3 -9.99 17.44 -12.40
CA ASP A 3 -9.19 17.13 -13.57
C ASP A 3 -8.08 16.12 -13.22
N PHE A 4 -8.17 14.94 -13.81
CA PHE A 4 -7.16 13.89 -13.75
C PHE A 4 -6.50 13.65 -15.12
N SER A 5 -6.82 14.46 -16.13
CA SER A 5 -6.31 14.32 -17.51
C SER A 5 -5.04 15.14 -17.78
N THR A 6 -4.84 16.23 -17.04
CA THR A 6 -3.68 17.10 -17.21
C THR A 6 -2.41 16.38 -16.76
N VAL A 7 -1.42 16.35 -17.66
CA VAL A 7 -0.07 15.85 -17.35
C VAL A 7 0.69 16.92 -16.58
N ILE A 8 1.07 16.60 -15.34
CA ILE A 8 1.87 17.46 -14.49
C ILE A 8 3.33 17.04 -14.61
N ASP A 9 4.19 17.98 -14.98
CA ASP A 9 5.64 17.73 -14.98
C ASP A 9 6.15 17.65 -13.54
N ARG A 10 6.77 16.53 -13.20
CA ARG A 10 7.31 16.27 -11.85
C ARG A 10 8.83 16.32 -11.79
N HIS A 11 9.50 16.67 -12.88
CA HIS A 11 10.94 16.87 -12.86
C HIS A 11 11.33 18.10 -12.02
N GLY A 12 12.45 18.02 -11.34
CA GLY A 12 12.93 19.09 -10.46
C GLY A 12 12.16 19.26 -9.16
N THR A 13 11.33 18.25 -8.77
CA THR A 13 10.55 18.24 -7.53
C THR A 13 11.12 17.30 -6.47
N TRP A 14 12.30 16.74 -6.71
CA TRP A 14 12.93 15.68 -5.91
C TRP A 14 12.10 14.40 -5.86
N CYS A 15 11.32 14.16 -6.89
CA CYS A 15 10.44 13.01 -6.99
C CYS A 15 11.24 11.72 -7.22
N THR A 16 11.14 10.78 -6.33
CA THR A 16 11.85 9.49 -6.44
C THR A 16 11.51 8.76 -7.74
N GLN A 17 10.26 8.85 -8.19
CA GLN A 17 9.81 8.16 -9.40
C GLN A 17 10.35 8.80 -10.68
N TRP A 18 10.51 10.13 -10.72
CA TRP A 18 10.94 10.88 -11.90
C TRP A 18 12.40 11.31 -11.87
N ASP A 19 12.79 12.05 -10.82
CA ASP A 19 14.14 12.63 -10.75
C ASP A 19 15.23 11.59 -10.41
N TYR A 20 14.84 10.48 -9.75
CA TYR A 20 15.76 9.43 -9.28
C TYR A 20 15.47 8.05 -9.89
N VAL A 21 14.79 8.00 -11.03
CA VAL A 21 14.51 6.73 -11.73
C VAL A 21 15.78 5.97 -12.09
N ALA A 22 16.86 6.69 -12.41
CA ALA A 22 18.17 6.13 -12.75
C ALA A 22 18.82 5.35 -11.60
N ASP A 23 18.56 5.70 -10.34
CA ASP A 23 19.13 5.00 -9.18
C ASP A 23 18.76 3.52 -9.13
N ARG A 24 17.57 3.19 -9.61
CA ARG A 24 17.07 1.81 -9.66
C ARG A 24 17.21 1.16 -11.03
N PHE A 25 17.03 1.91 -12.11
CA PHE A 25 16.92 1.39 -13.45
C PHE A 25 18.12 1.72 -14.37
N GLY A 26 19.04 2.54 -13.88
CA GLY A 26 20.30 2.84 -14.59
C GLY A 26 20.19 3.83 -15.75
N ASP A 27 19.00 4.40 -15.99
CA ASP A 27 18.75 5.35 -17.07
C ASP A 27 17.79 6.45 -16.57
N ALA A 28 18.14 7.71 -16.83
CA ALA A 28 17.36 8.88 -16.36
C ALA A 28 16.18 9.23 -17.30
N ASP A 29 16.23 8.76 -18.56
CA ASP A 29 15.26 9.13 -19.61
C ASP A 29 14.10 8.10 -19.70
N LEU A 30 13.77 7.44 -18.60
CA LEU A 30 12.70 6.45 -18.57
C LEU A 30 11.36 7.07 -18.20
N LEU A 31 10.29 6.63 -18.88
CA LEU A 31 8.93 6.92 -18.49
C LEU A 31 8.53 6.02 -17.31
N PRO A 32 8.31 6.54 -16.08
CA PRO A 32 8.20 5.69 -14.91
C PRO A 32 6.77 5.27 -14.58
N PHE A 33 6.60 3.98 -14.21
CA PHE A 33 5.38 3.36 -13.68
C PHE A 33 5.73 2.48 -12.47
N THR A 34 6.50 2.99 -11.53
CA THR A 34 7.26 2.19 -10.55
C THR A 34 6.67 2.17 -9.15
N ILE A 35 6.95 3.20 -8.35
CA ILE A 35 6.52 3.28 -6.96
C ILE A 35 5.07 3.73 -6.84
N SER A 36 4.49 3.62 -5.66
CA SER A 36 3.05 3.80 -5.44
C SER A 36 2.67 5.21 -4.95
N ASP A 37 3.21 6.25 -5.60
CA ASP A 37 2.65 7.59 -5.63
C ASP A 37 2.01 7.84 -7.01
N MET A 38 1.23 8.90 -7.16
CA MET A 38 0.48 9.18 -8.37
C MET A 38 0.95 10.47 -9.04
N ASP A 39 0.66 10.62 -10.34
CA ASP A 39 0.98 11.84 -11.10
C ASP A 39 -0.21 12.84 -11.13
N PHE A 40 -0.98 12.88 -10.04
CA PHE A 40 -2.09 13.83 -9.87
C PHE A 40 -1.80 14.82 -8.75
N ALA A 41 -2.29 16.04 -8.89
CA ALA A 41 -2.37 16.96 -7.75
C ALA A 41 -3.28 16.33 -6.68
N THR A 42 -2.95 16.57 -5.41
CA THR A 42 -3.82 16.15 -4.29
C THR A 42 -5.15 16.93 -4.30
N ALA A 43 -6.09 16.52 -3.45
CA ALA A 43 -7.41 17.14 -3.37
C ALA A 43 -7.34 18.66 -3.11
N PRO A 44 -8.17 19.48 -3.77
CA PRO A 44 -8.18 20.93 -3.57
C PRO A 44 -8.37 21.33 -2.10
N CYS A 45 -9.22 20.64 -1.35
CA CYS A 45 -9.43 20.90 0.09
C CYS A 45 -8.14 20.76 0.91
N ILE A 46 -7.25 19.85 0.53
CA ILE A 46 -5.94 19.69 1.16
C ILE A 46 -5.03 20.87 0.82
N LEU A 47 -4.98 21.28 -0.45
CA LEU A 47 -4.17 22.43 -0.90
C LEU A 47 -4.61 23.72 -0.22
N ASP A 48 -5.93 23.94 -0.11
CA ASP A 48 -6.51 25.12 0.55
C ASP A 48 -6.16 25.14 2.04
N ALA A 49 -6.32 24.02 2.74
CA ALA A 49 -6.00 23.90 4.16
C ALA A 49 -4.50 24.12 4.43
N LEU A 50 -3.63 23.54 3.59
CA LEU A 50 -2.19 23.74 3.67
C LEU A 50 -1.81 25.21 3.43
N SER A 51 -2.37 25.84 2.39
CA SER A 51 -2.11 27.25 2.05
C SER A 51 -2.53 28.17 3.21
N LYS A 52 -3.69 27.93 3.81
CA LYS A 52 -4.17 28.64 5.00
C LYS A 52 -3.21 28.44 6.19
N ARG A 53 -2.73 27.21 6.41
CA ARG A 53 -1.81 26.91 7.51
C ARG A 53 -0.44 27.55 7.28
N LEU A 54 0.06 27.56 6.03
CA LEU A 54 1.31 28.19 5.66
C LEU A 54 1.27 29.71 5.84
N SER A 55 0.16 30.35 5.50
CA SER A 55 -0.01 31.81 5.66
C SER A 55 0.06 32.30 7.11
N HIS A 56 -0.17 31.43 8.09
CA HIS A 56 0.01 31.74 9.51
C HIS A 56 1.47 32.04 9.87
N GLY A 57 2.45 31.41 9.19
CA GLY A 57 3.88 31.70 9.28
C GLY A 57 4.59 31.20 10.55
N VAL A 58 3.90 30.65 11.55
CA VAL A 58 4.54 30.10 12.77
C VAL A 58 4.37 28.58 12.82
N PHE A 59 5.49 27.85 12.85
CA PHE A 59 5.56 26.37 12.81
C PHE A 59 6.24 25.82 14.07
N GLY A 60 5.57 25.99 15.21
CA GLY A 60 6.02 25.43 16.47
C GLY A 60 5.69 23.94 16.60
N TYR A 61 6.07 23.34 17.73
CA TYR A 61 5.71 21.96 18.04
C TYR A 61 4.20 21.76 18.08
N SER A 62 3.74 20.65 17.53
CA SER A 62 2.33 20.29 17.45
C SER A 62 2.05 18.93 18.12
N ARG A 63 0.78 18.60 18.27
CA ARG A 63 0.32 17.35 18.85
C ARG A 63 -0.68 16.68 17.92
N TRP A 64 -0.50 15.38 17.70
CA TRP A 64 -1.46 14.57 16.95
C TRP A 64 -2.73 14.25 17.77
N LYS A 65 -2.61 14.16 19.09
CA LYS A 65 -3.74 13.96 20.01
C LYS A 65 -4.41 15.31 20.25
N ASN A 66 -5.31 15.69 19.35
CA ASN A 66 -6.04 16.95 19.34
C ASN A 66 -7.50 16.74 18.92
N ASP A 67 -8.30 17.80 19.07
CA ASP A 67 -9.75 17.76 18.92
C ASP A 67 -10.24 17.80 17.46
N GLU A 68 -9.33 17.81 16.48
CA GLU A 68 -9.65 17.79 15.05
C GLU A 68 -9.19 16.46 14.42
N PHE A 69 -7.94 16.05 14.63
CA PHE A 69 -7.35 14.88 13.98
C PHE A 69 -8.00 13.56 14.39
N LEU A 70 -8.23 13.35 15.70
CA LEU A 70 -8.84 12.11 16.18
C LEU A 70 -10.31 11.97 15.72
N PRO A 71 -11.16 13.03 15.84
CA PRO A 71 -12.52 12.96 15.30
C PRO A 71 -12.59 12.78 13.78
N ALA A 72 -11.69 13.40 13.01
CA ALA A 72 -11.65 13.24 11.56
C ALA A 72 -11.40 11.77 11.16
N ILE A 73 -10.46 11.09 11.85
CA ILE A 73 -10.23 9.66 11.65
C ILE A 73 -11.46 8.84 12.02
N ALA A 74 -12.05 9.07 13.19
CA ALA A 74 -13.24 8.34 13.63
C ALA A 74 -14.43 8.53 12.68
N HIS A 75 -14.63 9.76 12.20
CA HIS A 75 -15.64 10.06 11.20
C HIS A 75 -15.39 9.28 9.89
N TRP A 76 -14.13 9.27 9.39
CA TRP A 76 -13.77 8.56 8.17
C TRP A 76 -14.06 7.06 8.25
N TYR A 77 -13.68 6.41 9.36
CA TYR A 77 -13.97 4.99 9.59
C TYR A 77 -15.47 4.71 9.65
N ALA A 78 -16.23 5.51 10.40
CA ALA A 78 -17.67 5.34 10.51
C ALA A 78 -18.39 5.53 9.19
N HIS A 79 -17.99 6.55 8.41
CA HIS A 79 -18.65 6.91 7.16
C HIS A 79 -18.26 5.99 5.99
N ARG A 80 -16.95 5.72 5.81
CA ARG A 80 -16.45 4.95 4.65
C ARG A 80 -16.50 3.44 4.85
N PHE A 81 -16.30 2.96 6.07
CA PHE A 81 -16.16 1.52 6.35
C PHE A 81 -17.24 1.01 7.31
N HIS A 82 -18.16 1.85 7.76
CA HIS A 82 -19.20 1.51 8.75
C HIS A 82 -18.60 0.90 10.03
N ALA A 83 -17.38 1.30 10.37
CA ALA A 83 -16.61 0.80 11.50
C ALA A 83 -16.55 1.86 12.63
N VAL A 84 -16.81 1.44 13.85
CA VAL A 84 -16.71 2.30 15.04
C VAL A 84 -15.38 2.00 15.73
N ILE A 85 -14.51 3.01 15.78
CA ILE A 85 -13.19 2.88 16.40
C ILE A 85 -13.13 3.56 17.78
N ASP A 86 -12.40 2.95 18.72
CA ASP A 86 -12.06 3.59 19.99
C ASP A 86 -10.86 4.53 19.79
N THR A 87 -11.10 5.83 19.81
CA THR A 87 -10.06 6.85 19.62
C THR A 87 -8.96 6.81 20.69
N ASN A 88 -9.18 6.15 21.83
CA ASN A 88 -8.14 5.94 22.84
C ASN A 88 -7.08 4.92 22.41
N THR A 89 -7.39 4.08 21.41
CA THR A 89 -6.43 3.14 20.85
C THR A 89 -5.57 3.75 19.75
N LEU A 90 -5.93 4.96 19.27
CA LEU A 90 -5.20 5.64 18.19
C LEU A 90 -3.79 6.03 18.63
N VAL A 91 -2.87 5.86 17.70
CA VAL A 91 -1.47 6.27 17.79
C VAL A 91 -1.05 6.92 16.48
N TYR A 92 -0.04 7.78 16.55
CA TYR A 92 0.60 8.41 15.41
C TYR A 92 1.98 7.80 15.17
N GLY A 93 2.45 7.86 13.93
CA GLY A 93 3.82 7.57 13.54
C GLY A 93 4.24 8.30 12.26
N PRO A 94 5.53 8.36 11.96
CA PRO A 94 6.02 9.06 10.76
C PRO A 94 5.69 8.31 9.46
N SER A 95 5.53 6.99 9.53
CA SER A 95 5.11 6.16 8.40
C SER A 95 4.55 4.83 8.89
N VAL A 96 3.73 4.17 8.06
CA VAL A 96 3.19 2.83 8.36
C VAL A 96 4.32 1.83 8.59
N ILE A 97 5.37 1.85 7.76
CA ILE A 97 6.51 0.92 7.90
C ILE A 97 7.27 1.13 9.21
N TYR A 98 7.43 2.38 9.70
CA TYR A 98 7.99 2.61 11.03
C TYR A 98 7.13 1.97 12.13
N MET A 99 5.80 2.15 12.04
CA MET A 99 4.86 1.61 13.02
C MET A 99 4.86 0.08 13.01
N VAL A 100 4.87 -0.52 11.83
CA VAL A 100 5.03 -1.98 11.65
C VAL A 100 6.34 -2.47 12.26
N ALA A 101 7.48 -1.81 11.96
CA ALA A 101 8.78 -2.19 12.49
C ALA A 101 8.81 -2.13 14.03
N GLU A 102 8.17 -1.12 14.62
CA GLU A 102 8.10 -0.99 16.08
C GLU A 102 7.29 -2.12 16.71
N MET A 103 6.14 -2.47 16.13
CA MET A 103 5.34 -3.58 16.66
C MET A 103 6.02 -4.94 16.45
N ILE A 104 6.74 -5.14 15.35
CA ILE A 104 7.58 -6.34 15.16
C ILE A 104 8.59 -6.45 16.30
N ARG A 105 9.28 -5.35 16.65
CA ARG A 105 10.25 -5.35 17.78
C ARG A 105 9.62 -5.67 19.12
N GLN A 106 8.40 -5.21 19.36
CA GLN A 106 7.70 -5.41 20.62
C GLN A 106 7.08 -6.81 20.77
N TRP A 107 6.61 -7.39 19.66
CA TRP A 107 5.85 -8.63 19.68
C TRP A 107 6.64 -9.88 19.27
N SER A 108 7.91 -9.70 18.98
CA SER A 108 8.83 -10.78 18.63
C SER A 108 10.22 -10.55 19.19
N ALA A 109 11.02 -11.60 19.25
CA ALA A 109 12.44 -11.57 19.57
C ALA A 109 13.30 -11.69 18.28
N PRO A 110 14.57 -11.28 18.29
CA PRO A 110 15.50 -11.61 17.20
C PRO A 110 15.49 -13.11 16.89
N GLY A 111 15.36 -13.47 15.62
CA GLY A 111 15.25 -14.85 15.16
C GLY A 111 13.83 -15.40 15.06
N ASP A 112 12.83 -14.75 15.63
CA ASP A 112 11.44 -15.14 15.47
C ASP A 112 10.96 -14.96 14.02
N GLY A 113 9.95 -15.74 13.64
CA GLY A 113 9.30 -15.67 12.35
C GLY A 113 8.16 -14.64 12.33
N ILE A 114 8.12 -13.85 11.27
CA ILE A 114 7.00 -12.99 10.94
C ILE A 114 6.32 -13.57 9.71
N VAL A 115 5.06 -13.98 9.87
CA VAL A 115 4.28 -14.61 8.79
C VAL A 115 3.74 -13.52 7.87
N VAL A 116 3.92 -13.70 6.56
CA VAL A 116 3.42 -12.79 5.52
C VAL A 116 2.84 -13.59 4.35
N HIS A 117 1.77 -13.11 3.75
CA HIS A 117 1.29 -13.67 2.49
C HIS A 117 2.20 -13.22 1.34
N THR A 118 2.63 -14.16 0.50
CA THR A 118 3.48 -13.88 -0.67
C THR A 118 2.74 -14.13 -1.99
N PRO A 119 3.04 -13.35 -3.08
CA PRO A 119 4.01 -12.25 -3.14
C PRO A 119 3.63 -11.12 -2.17
N ALA A 120 4.63 -10.37 -1.67
CA ALA A 120 4.40 -9.31 -0.70
C ALA A 120 5.16 -8.02 -1.05
N TYR A 121 4.75 -6.91 -0.45
CA TYR A 121 5.45 -5.64 -0.58
C TYR A 121 6.91 -5.78 -0.12
N ASP A 122 7.86 -5.38 -0.99
CA ASP A 122 9.30 -5.59 -0.78
C ASP A 122 9.84 -4.95 0.50
N ALA A 123 9.24 -3.85 0.96
CA ALA A 123 9.61 -3.24 2.22
C ALA A 123 9.27 -4.12 3.44
N PHE A 124 8.31 -5.04 3.35
CA PHE A 124 8.03 -5.97 4.45
C PHE A 124 9.22 -6.89 4.69
N PHE A 125 9.78 -7.47 3.63
CA PHE A 125 10.97 -8.32 3.73
C PHE A 125 12.13 -7.57 4.38
N LYS A 126 12.46 -6.38 3.83
CA LYS A 126 13.53 -5.53 4.34
C LYS A 126 13.31 -5.10 5.80
N THR A 127 12.05 -4.81 6.18
CA THR A 127 11.70 -4.41 7.55
C THR A 127 11.84 -5.57 8.51
N ILE A 128 11.38 -6.76 8.14
CA ILE A 128 11.48 -7.97 8.96
C ILE A 128 12.96 -8.34 9.18
N GLU A 129 13.72 -8.46 8.10
CA GLU A 129 15.14 -8.84 8.14
C GLU A 129 16.02 -7.78 8.80
N GLY A 130 15.76 -6.49 8.49
CA GLY A 130 16.46 -5.35 9.10
C GLY A 130 16.25 -5.25 10.61
N ASN A 131 15.16 -5.83 11.12
CA ASN A 131 14.91 -5.98 12.55
C ASN A 131 15.37 -7.36 13.10
N GLN A 132 16.16 -8.13 12.35
CA GLN A 132 16.69 -9.43 12.74
C GLN A 132 15.62 -10.51 12.98
N ARG A 133 14.50 -10.45 12.27
CA ARG A 133 13.46 -11.47 12.27
C ARG A 133 13.52 -12.25 10.95
N ARG A 134 12.87 -13.41 10.93
CA ARG A 134 12.81 -14.26 9.73
C ARG A 134 11.50 -13.99 8.99
N VAL A 135 11.55 -13.86 7.68
CA VAL A 135 10.36 -13.89 6.84
C VAL A 135 9.82 -15.32 6.77
N VAL A 136 8.55 -15.50 7.07
CA VAL A 136 7.81 -16.75 6.89
C VAL A 136 6.74 -16.53 5.84
N GLY A 137 7.07 -16.82 4.58
CA GLY A 137 6.17 -16.64 3.45
C GLY A 137 5.07 -17.70 3.40
N VAL A 138 3.83 -17.27 3.25
CA VAL A 138 2.69 -18.13 2.94
C VAL A 138 2.21 -17.81 1.54
N PRO A 139 2.57 -18.62 0.52
CA PRO A 139 2.18 -18.38 -0.85
C PRO A 139 0.66 -18.34 -1.01
N MET A 140 0.18 -17.28 -1.66
CA MET A 140 -1.22 -17.19 -2.06
C MET A 140 -1.47 -18.05 -3.29
N ASP A 141 -2.62 -18.72 -3.32
CA ASP A 141 -3.05 -19.47 -4.49
C ASP A 141 -3.82 -18.55 -5.45
N LYS A 142 -3.73 -18.83 -6.76
CA LYS A 142 -4.46 -18.09 -7.81
C LYS A 142 -5.33 -19.05 -8.62
N GLN A 143 -6.61 -18.77 -8.73
CA GLN A 143 -7.55 -19.53 -9.53
C GLN A 143 -8.48 -18.58 -10.28
N ASP A 144 -8.70 -18.82 -11.56
CA ASP A 144 -9.57 -18.01 -12.43
C ASP A 144 -9.30 -16.49 -12.35
N GLY A 145 -8.01 -16.12 -12.25
CA GLY A 145 -7.58 -14.73 -12.13
C GLY A 145 -7.70 -14.14 -10.72
N GLN A 146 -8.29 -14.85 -9.77
CA GLN A 146 -8.52 -14.43 -8.38
C GLN A 146 -7.44 -14.99 -7.45
N TRP A 147 -7.09 -14.22 -6.42
CA TRP A 147 -6.14 -14.62 -5.39
C TRP A 147 -6.85 -15.07 -4.12
N PHE A 148 -6.33 -16.13 -3.51
CA PHE A 148 -6.88 -16.74 -2.29
C PHE A 148 -5.77 -16.96 -1.27
N CYS A 149 -6.14 -16.88 0.02
CA CYS A 149 -5.31 -17.42 1.08
C CYS A 149 -5.51 -18.92 1.18
N ASN A 150 -4.43 -19.68 1.15
CA ASN A 150 -4.47 -21.08 1.53
C ASN A 150 -4.46 -21.17 3.06
N MET A 151 -5.63 -21.37 3.66
CA MET A 151 -5.80 -21.35 5.11
C MET A 151 -5.06 -22.50 5.81
N ASP A 152 -4.91 -23.66 5.16
CA ASP A 152 -4.15 -24.79 5.72
C ASP A 152 -2.65 -24.46 5.78
N LYS A 153 -2.09 -23.85 4.73
CA LYS A 153 -0.70 -23.38 4.74
C LYS A 153 -0.50 -22.28 5.77
N LEU A 154 -1.46 -21.35 5.88
CA LEU A 154 -1.41 -20.29 6.89
C LEU A 154 -1.42 -20.90 8.29
N GLU A 155 -2.35 -21.81 8.58
CA GLU A 155 -2.44 -22.46 9.88
C GLU A 155 -1.15 -23.20 10.23
N ALA A 156 -0.57 -23.95 9.29
CA ALA A 156 0.70 -24.62 9.49
C ALA A 156 1.83 -23.65 9.86
N ALA A 157 1.90 -22.49 9.21
CA ALA A 157 2.88 -21.45 9.54
C ALA A 157 2.63 -20.83 10.93
N LEU A 158 1.36 -20.56 11.28
CA LEU A 158 0.99 -19.99 12.57
C LEU A 158 1.19 -20.97 13.74
N ALA A 159 1.11 -22.27 13.49
CA ALA A 159 1.29 -23.31 14.49
C ALA A 159 2.75 -23.46 14.98
N GLU A 160 3.71 -22.94 14.23
CA GLU A 160 5.13 -22.95 14.63
C GLU A 160 5.36 -21.98 15.79
N PRO A 161 5.82 -22.42 16.97
CA PRO A 161 5.91 -21.57 18.17
C PRO A 161 6.83 -20.34 18.04
N GLN A 162 7.75 -20.36 17.08
CA GLN A 162 8.65 -19.23 16.82
C GLN A 162 8.05 -18.17 15.91
N ASN A 163 6.86 -18.41 15.35
CA ASN A 163 6.16 -17.47 14.49
C ASN A 163 5.14 -16.71 15.35
N THR A 164 5.46 -15.49 15.74
CA THR A 164 4.74 -14.75 16.79
C THR A 164 3.84 -13.65 16.24
N VAL A 165 4.01 -13.27 14.97
CA VAL A 165 3.29 -12.17 14.33
C VAL A 165 2.85 -12.57 12.92
N LEU A 166 1.60 -12.29 12.58
CA LEU A 166 1.10 -12.19 11.21
C LEU A 166 1.12 -10.73 10.77
N LEU A 167 1.90 -10.41 9.74
CA LEU A 167 1.88 -9.11 9.07
C LEU A 167 0.97 -9.20 7.85
N LEU A 168 -0.26 -8.70 8.02
CA LEU A 168 -1.31 -8.70 7.01
C LEU A 168 -1.26 -7.40 6.19
N CYS A 169 -1.37 -7.48 4.87
CA CYS A 169 -1.61 -6.35 3.98
C CYS A 169 -3.05 -6.39 3.48
N SER A 170 -3.85 -5.36 3.74
CA SER A 170 -5.29 -5.34 3.44
C SER A 170 -5.78 -3.95 3.02
N PRO A 171 -6.17 -3.75 1.74
CA PRO A 171 -6.00 -4.63 0.57
C PRO A 171 -4.56 -5.00 0.28
N GLN A 172 -4.36 -6.16 -0.33
CA GLN A 172 -3.03 -6.74 -0.50
C GLN A 172 -2.26 -6.12 -1.68
N ASN A 173 -1.02 -5.73 -1.43
CA ASN A 173 -0.05 -5.31 -2.44
C ASN A 173 1.03 -6.41 -2.56
N PRO A 174 1.30 -6.97 -3.76
CA PRO A 174 0.99 -6.40 -5.08
C PRO A 174 -0.29 -6.92 -5.75
N THR A 175 -0.95 -7.94 -5.23
CA THR A 175 -2.01 -8.67 -5.94
C THR A 175 -3.31 -7.88 -6.11
N GLY A 176 -3.52 -6.84 -5.29
CA GLY A 176 -4.76 -6.07 -5.26
C GLY A 176 -5.96 -6.85 -4.73
N LYS A 177 -5.73 -7.97 -4.00
CA LYS A 177 -6.81 -8.72 -3.35
C LYS A 177 -7.48 -7.91 -2.26
N VAL A 178 -8.81 -7.91 -2.26
CA VAL A 178 -9.64 -7.51 -1.13
C VAL A 178 -10.06 -8.75 -0.37
N TRP A 179 -9.73 -8.80 0.93
CA TRP A 179 -10.07 -9.93 1.79
C TRP A 179 -11.56 -9.95 2.11
N THR A 180 -12.17 -11.12 2.02
CA THR A 180 -13.56 -11.31 2.42
C THR A 180 -13.68 -11.35 3.96
N ARG A 181 -14.90 -11.11 4.48
CA ARG A 181 -15.16 -11.23 5.93
C ARG A 181 -14.80 -12.61 6.45
N ASP A 182 -15.21 -13.65 5.74
CA ASP A 182 -14.95 -15.05 6.13
C ASP A 182 -13.45 -15.36 6.18
N GLU A 183 -12.67 -14.84 5.22
CA GLU A 183 -11.21 -14.99 5.23
C GLU A 183 -10.58 -14.28 6.44
N LEU A 184 -10.99 -13.03 6.71
CA LEU A 184 -10.47 -12.25 7.83
C LEU A 184 -10.85 -12.87 9.18
N GLU A 185 -12.09 -13.31 9.36
CA GLU A 185 -12.56 -13.97 10.58
C GLU A 185 -11.85 -15.33 10.81
N THR A 186 -11.58 -16.08 9.73
CA THR A 186 -10.79 -17.30 9.79
C THR A 186 -9.35 -17.02 10.21
N MET A 187 -8.71 -16.02 9.61
CA MET A 187 -7.35 -15.59 10.02
C MET A 187 -7.32 -15.17 11.49
N ALA A 188 -8.31 -14.39 11.94
CA ALA A 188 -8.40 -13.97 13.33
C ALA A 188 -8.52 -15.14 14.29
N ALA A 189 -9.36 -16.12 13.95
CA ALA A 189 -9.52 -17.34 14.75
C ALA A 189 -8.25 -18.20 14.79
N LEU A 190 -7.55 -18.34 13.66
CA LEU A 190 -6.28 -19.08 13.59
C LEU A 190 -5.17 -18.38 14.40
N CYS A 191 -5.07 -17.06 14.29
CA CYS A 191 -4.10 -16.28 15.07
C CYS A 191 -4.37 -16.39 16.58
N GLU A 192 -5.64 -16.30 17.00
CA GLU A 192 -6.04 -16.51 18.40
C GLU A 192 -5.69 -17.92 18.88
N LYS A 193 -6.02 -18.96 18.10
CA LYS A 193 -5.73 -20.36 18.41
C LYS A 193 -4.25 -20.63 18.65
N HIS A 194 -3.38 -20.02 17.85
CA HIS A 194 -1.93 -20.22 17.92
C HIS A 194 -1.19 -19.12 18.69
N ASN A 195 -1.91 -18.19 19.37
CA ASN A 195 -1.34 -17.08 20.11
C ASN A 195 -0.42 -16.18 19.28
N VAL A 196 -0.76 -15.96 18.02
CA VAL A 196 -0.07 -15.07 17.09
C VAL A 196 -0.77 -13.71 17.06
N ARG A 197 -0.02 -12.62 17.20
CA ARG A 197 -0.56 -11.26 17.10
C ARG A 197 -0.62 -10.80 15.66
N VAL A 198 -1.58 -9.94 15.34
CA VAL A 198 -1.74 -9.41 13.99
C VAL A 198 -1.33 -7.95 13.91
N ILE A 199 -0.50 -7.63 12.92
CA ILE A 199 -0.24 -6.27 12.46
C ILE A 199 -0.87 -6.14 11.08
N SER A 200 -1.92 -5.33 10.94
CA SER A 200 -2.59 -5.08 9.66
C SER A 200 -2.09 -3.77 9.05
N ASP A 201 -1.45 -3.84 7.90
CA ASP A 201 -1.13 -2.69 7.05
C ASP A 201 -2.31 -2.44 6.12
N GLU A 202 -3.06 -1.37 6.37
CA GLU A 202 -4.27 -1.00 5.64
C GLU A 202 -4.11 0.30 4.83
N ILE A 203 -2.89 0.60 4.41
CA ILE A 203 -2.59 1.85 3.68
C ILE A 203 -3.35 1.99 2.36
N HIS A 204 -3.87 0.90 1.81
CA HIS A 204 -4.65 0.86 0.57
C HIS A 204 -6.18 0.78 0.81
N MET A 205 -6.66 0.92 2.04
CA MET A 205 -8.04 0.67 2.43
C MET A 205 -9.09 1.42 1.59
N ASP A 206 -8.78 2.63 1.14
CA ASP A 206 -9.69 3.46 0.34
C ASP A 206 -9.70 3.11 -1.16
N MET A 207 -8.74 2.33 -1.64
CA MET A 207 -8.49 2.07 -3.07
C MET A 207 -9.08 0.75 -3.54
N THR A 208 -10.29 0.42 -3.08
CA THR A 208 -11.08 -0.70 -3.61
C THR A 208 -11.96 -0.24 -4.77
N TRP A 209 -12.20 -1.13 -5.72
CA TRP A 209 -13.04 -0.85 -6.88
C TRP A 209 -14.52 -1.13 -6.63
N GLN A 210 -15.37 -0.63 -7.51
CA GLN A 210 -16.81 -0.85 -7.43
C GLN A 210 -17.13 -2.35 -7.35
N GLY A 211 -17.97 -2.72 -6.39
CA GLY A 211 -18.32 -4.10 -6.09
C GLY A 211 -17.44 -4.78 -5.02
N HIS A 212 -16.39 -4.09 -4.55
CA HIS A 212 -15.51 -4.59 -3.49
C HIS A 212 -15.43 -3.58 -2.35
N ALA A 213 -15.62 -4.05 -1.12
CA ALA A 213 -15.56 -3.22 0.08
C ALA A 213 -14.42 -3.70 0.99
N HIS A 214 -13.58 -2.75 1.43
CA HIS A 214 -12.60 -3.03 2.47
C HIS A 214 -13.29 -3.23 3.82
N ILE A 215 -12.84 -4.21 4.57
CA ILE A 215 -13.25 -4.47 5.95
C ILE A 215 -12.03 -4.21 6.82
N PRO A 216 -12.04 -3.18 7.68
CA PRO A 216 -10.94 -2.94 8.60
C PRO A 216 -10.73 -4.12 9.54
N TRP A 217 -9.48 -4.42 9.86
CA TRP A 217 -9.15 -5.51 10.79
C TRP A 217 -9.83 -5.35 12.14
N SER A 218 -10.10 -4.12 12.58
CA SER A 218 -10.83 -3.82 13.81
C SER A 218 -12.22 -4.47 13.90
N GLU A 219 -12.85 -4.79 12.77
CA GLU A 219 -14.19 -5.38 12.71
C GLU A 219 -14.22 -6.90 12.93
N VAL A 220 -13.06 -7.56 12.87
CA VAL A 220 -12.91 -9.01 12.97
C VAL A 220 -11.87 -9.43 14.01
N ALA A 221 -11.09 -8.48 14.49
CA ALA A 221 -9.93 -8.70 15.33
C ALA A 221 -10.25 -9.40 16.66
N ARG A 222 -9.31 -10.20 17.14
CA ARG A 222 -9.34 -10.88 18.42
C ARG A 222 -8.05 -10.66 19.19
N GLY A 223 -8.14 -10.57 20.51
CA GLY A 223 -6.98 -10.41 21.38
C GLY A 223 -6.25 -9.07 21.20
N GLU A 224 -4.91 -9.10 21.22
CA GLU A 224 -4.05 -7.95 20.97
C GLU A 224 -3.67 -7.87 19.48
N TRP A 225 -3.84 -6.69 18.91
CA TRP A 225 -3.55 -6.42 17.50
C TRP A 225 -3.16 -4.98 17.25
N ALA A 226 -2.57 -4.72 16.10
CA ALA A 226 -2.33 -3.38 15.60
C ALA A 226 -2.81 -3.25 14.16
N LEU A 227 -3.32 -2.07 13.81
CA LEU A 227 -3.71 -1.70 12.45
C LEU A 227 -3.10 -0.33 12.16
N PHE A 228 -2.43 -0.21 11.00
CA PHE A 228 -1.79 1.04 10.58
C PHE A 228 -2.19 1.42 9.17
N THR A 229 -2.37 2.73 8.97
CA THR A 229 -2.75 3.32 7.69
C THR A 229 -2.30 4.77 7.56
N SER A 230 -2.56 5.35 6.42
CA SER A 230 -2.31 6.76 6.13
C SER A 230 -3.14 7.20 4.92
N GLY A 231 -3.59 8.43 4.87
CA GLY A 231 -4.17 9.03 3.67
C GLY A 231 -3.17 9.25 2.53
N SER A 232 -1.90 8.88 2.74
CA SER A 232 -0.83 9.13 1.77
C SER A 232 -1.03 8.50 0.40
N LYS A 233 -1.62 7.30 0.34
CA LYS A 233 -1.93 6.62 -0.93
C LYS A 233 -3.24 7.10 -1.54
N SER A 234 -4.26 7.29 -0.70
CA SER A 234 -5.60 7.72 -1.13
C SER A 234 -5.60 9.15 -1.69
N PHE A 235 -4.82 10.04 -1.09
CA PHE A 235 -4.79 11.46 -1.43
C PHE A 235 -3.46 11.93 -2.05
N ASN A 236 -2.57 11.00 -2.37
CA ASN A 236 -1.28 11.29 -3.00
C ASN A 236 -0.41 12.30 -2.22
N ILE A 237 -0.24 12.09 -0.92
CA ILE A 237 0.50 12.95 0.01
C ILE A 237 1.64 12.24 0.77
N PRO A 238 2.36 11.25 0.18
CA PRO A 238 3.37 10.49 0.93
C PRO A 238 4.55 11.33 1.42
N ALA A 239 4.82 12.46 0.75
CA ALA A 239 5.92 13.36 1.12
C ALA A 239 5.70 14.10 2.44
N PHE A 240 4.46 14.15 2.98
CA PHE A 240 4.20 14.84 4.25
C PHE A 240 4.55 14.00 5.48
N THR A 241 4.95 12.75 5.31
CA THR A 241 5.43 11.87 6.39
C THR A 241 4.51 11.85 7.61
N GLY A 242 3.42 11.11 7.52
CA GLY A 242 2.47 10.92 8.62
C GLY A 242 1.63 9.69 8.40
N ALA A 243 1.48 8.92 9.46
CA ALA A 243 0.64 7.74 9.53
C ALA A 243 -0.05 7.68 10.89
N TYR A 244 -1.06 6.87 10.97
CA TYR A 244 -1.77 6.62 12.22
C TYR A 244 -2.29 5.19 12.24
N GLY A 245 -2.79 4.77 13.37
CA GLY A 245 -3.45 3.49 13.48
C GLY A 245 -3.90 3.20 14.89
N MET A 246 -4.31 1.98 15.13
CA MET A 246 -4.80 1.51 16.40
C MET A 246 -3.86 0.43 16.96
N ILE A 247 -3.58 0.51 18.26
CA ILE A 247 -2.91 -0.56 19.00
C ILE A 247 -3.84 -0.96 20.13
N VAL A 248 -4.41 -2.16 20.04
CA VAL A 248 -5.23 -2.76 21.09
C VAL A 248 -4.35 -3.63 21.99
N GLY A 249 -4.38 -3.30 23.27
CA GLY A 249 -3.42 -3.78 24.27
C GLY A 249 -2.74 -2.58 24.93
N ASN A 250 -3.15 -2.23 26.16
CA ASN A 250 -2.68 -1.01 26.84
C ASN A 250 -1.15 -1.01 26.99
N SER A 251 -0.58 -2.13 27.42
CA SER A 251 0.87 -2.27 27.61
C SER A 251 1.65 -2.07 26.29
N ALA A 252 1.18 -2.67 25.20
CA ALA A 252 1.81 -2.53 23.89
C ALA A 252 1.72 -1.09 23.36
N ARG A 253 0.56 -0.44 23.55
CA ARG A 253 0.36 0.96 23.15
C ARG A 253 1.24 1.93 23.94
N GLU A 254 1.32 1.76 25.26
CA GLU A 254 2.21 2.58 26.12
C GLU A 254 3.69 2.37 25.76
N ALA A 255 4.10 1.14 25.51
CA ALA A 255 5.45 0.82 25.06
C ALA A 255 5.77 1.47 23.71
N TYR A 256 4.81 1.43 22.75
CA TYR A 256 4.93 2.11 21.46
C TYR A 256 5.13 3.63 21.64
N LEU A 257 4.27 4.29 22.41
CA LEU A 257 4.33 5.74 22.63
C LEU A 257 5.61 6.15 23.38
N THR A 258 6.09 5.30 24.28
CA THR A 258 7.36 5.50 25.00
C THR A 258 8.54 5.40 24.04
N ALA A 259 8.57 4.39 23.19
CA ALA A 259 9.61 4.21 22.18
C ALA A 259 9.64 5.37 21.18
N LEU A 260 8.47 5.74 20.64
CA LEU A 260 8.31 6.86 19.71
C LEU A 260 8.88 8.16 20.29
N LYS A 261 8.64 8.43 21.58
CA LYS A 261 9.08 9.65 22.25
C LYS A 261 10.53 9.57 22.76
N ASN A 262 10.84 8.52 23.55
CA ASN A 262 12.07 8.52 24.36
C ASN A 262 13.26 7.90 23.64
N ARG A 263 13.02 6.87 22.80
CA ARG A 263 14.08 6.23 22.03
C ARG A 263 14.31 6.94 20.70
N ASP A 264 13.24 7.26 19.98
CA ASP A 264 13.32 7.68 18.58
C ASP A 264 13.14 9.19 18.39
N GLY A 265 12.60 9.91 19.37
CA GLY A 265 12.40 11.38 19.29
C GLY A 265 11.34 11.82 18.26
N LEU A 266 10.41 10.94 17.89
CA LEU A 266 9.46 11.14 16.80
C LEU A 266 8.02 11.43 17.26
N SER A 267 7.85 11.82 18.52
CA SER A 267 6.50 12.07 19.09
C SER A 267 5.80 13.34 18.59
N THR A 268 6.53 14.23 17.94
CA THR A 268 5.98 15.45 17.35
C THR A 268 5.62 15.20 15.89
N PRO A 269 4.33 15.31 15.53
CA PRO A 269 3.90 15.07 14.15
C PRO A 269 4.31 16.19 13.20
N SER A 270 4.40 15.85 11.93
CA SER A 270 4.48 16.82 10.85
C SER A 270 3.17 17.62 10.76
N VAL A 271 3.24 18.94 10.91
CA VAL A 271 2.06 19.82 10.79
C VAL A 271 1.38 19.69 9.42
N PRO A 272 2.10 19.69 8.29
CA PRO A 272 1.47 19.43 7.00
C PRO A 272 0.72 18.10 6.94
N ALA A 273 1.26 17.03 7.55
CA ALA A 273 0.57 15.74 7.59
C ALA A 273 -0.74 15.79 8.36
N LEU A 274 -0.77 16.44 9.54
CA LEU A 274 -2.02 16.61 10.31
C LEU A 274 -3.06 17.39 9.52
N VAL A 275 -2.69 18.55 9.01
CA VAL A 275 -3.59 19.44 8.23
C VAL A 275 -4.14 18.71 7.01
N ALA A 276 -3.27 17.98 6.29
CA ALA A 276 -3.68 17.25 5.11
C ALA A 276 -4.65 16.11 5.41
N HIS A 277 -4.40 15.32 6.48
CA HIS A 277 -5.30 14.24 6.86
C HIS A 277 -6.66 14.75 7.36
N ILE A 278 -6.68 15.82 8.17
CA ILE A 278 -7.93 16.43 8.64
C ILE A 278 -8.75 16.91 7.43
N ALA A 279 -8.16 17.70 6.55
CA ALA A 279 -8.84 18.21 5.37
C ALA A 279 -9.31 17.10 4.41
N ALA A 280 -8.48 16.04 4.26
CA ALA A 280 -8.83 14.87 3.44
C ALA A 280 -10.06 14.15 3.97
N TYR A 281 -10.12 13.86 5.27
CA TYR A 281 -11.17 13.05 5.87
C TYR A 281 -12.46 13.84 6.13
N GLU A 282 -12.38 15.15 6.31
CA GLU A 282 -13.57 16.00 6.46
C GLU A 282 -14.17 16.43 5.11
N HIS A 283 -13.34 16.62 4.08
CA HIS A 283 -13.78 17.29 2.85
C HIS A 283 -13.31 16.64 1.55
N GLY A 284 -12.50 15.57 1.61
CA GLY A 284 -11.85 14.98 0.43
C GLY A 284 -12.61 13.85 -0.25
N GLU A 285 -13.73 13.39 0.32
CA GLU A 285 -14.43 12.19 -0.15
C GLU A 285 -14.83 12.25 -1.62
N THR A 286 -15.47 13.34 -2.04
CA THR A 286 -15.94 13.49 -3.44
C THR A 286 -14.78 13.51 -4.45
N TRP A 287 -13.63 14.04 -4.05
CA TRP A 287 -12.42 13.99 -4.88
C TRP A 287 -11.87 12.57 -4.96
N LEU A 288 -11.82 11.87 -3.83
CA LEU A 288 -11.34 10.50 -3.76
C LEU A 288 -12.22 9.55 -4.58
N ASP A 289 -13.54 9.70 -4.53
CA ASP A 289 -14.45 8.86 -5.31
C ASP A 289 -14.28 9.13 -6.81
N ALA A 290 -14.15 10.38 -7.22
CA ALA A 290 -13.85 10.72 -8.61
C ALA A 290 -12.48 10.18 -9.08
N LEU A 291 -11.48 10.21 -8.21
CA LEU A 291 -10.17 9.59 -8.48
C LEU A 291 -10.29 8.08 -8.64
N ARG A 292 -11.02 7.42 -7.76
CA ARG A 292 -11.22 5.95 -7.83
C ARG A 292 -11.91 5.55 -9.13
N ASP A 293 -12.92 6.28 -9.55
CA ASP A 293 -13.58 6.03 -10.84
C ASP A 293 -12.60 6.17 -12.00
N TYR A 294 -11.80 7.22 -12.00
CA TYR A 294 -10.77 7.44 -13.04
C TYR A 294 -9.73 6.33 -13.07
N LEU A 295 -9.24 5.93 -11.90
CA LEU A 295 -8.24 4.86 -11.76
C LEU A 295 -8.81 3.49 -12.15
N GLN A 296 -10.07 3.21 -11.83
CA GLN A 296 -10.74 1.99 -12.26
C GLN A 296 -10.85 1.93 -13.78
N GLU A 297 -11.13 3.05 -14.46
CA GLU A 297 -11.11 3.11 -15.92
C GLU A 297 -9.70 2.91 -16.50
N ASN A 298 -8.66 3.40 -15.81
CA ASN A 298 -7.27 3.10 -16.17
C ASN A 298 -6.98 1.60 -16.08
N MET A 299 -7.44 0.93 -15.03
CA MET A 299 -7.27 -0.53 -14.87
C MET A 299 -8.02 -1.32 -15.94
N ARG A 300 -9.26 -0.92 -16.27
CA ARG A 300 -10.03 -1.52 -17.37
C ARG A 300 -9.34 -1.36 -18.73
N TYR A 301 -8.75 -0.19 -18.97
CA TYR A 301 -7.96 0.04 -20.19
C TYR A 301 -6.78 -0.93 -20.29
N ILE A 302 -6.03 -1.13 -19.22
CA ILE A 302 -4.92 -2.10 -19.19
C ILE A 302 -5.45 -3.50 -19.51
N GLU A 303 -6.54 -3.92 -18.85
CA GLU A 303 -7.16 -5.23 -19.04
C GLU A 303 -7.55 -5.48 -20.50
N GLN A 304 -8.30 -4.55 -21.10
CA GLN A 304 -8.77 -4.66 -22.47
C GLN A 304 -7.62 -4.66 -23.47
N THR A 305 -6.64 -3.77 -23.27
CA THR A 305 -5.55 -3.58 -24.22
C THR A 305 -4.58 -4.76 -24.20
N LEU A 306 -4.21 -5.25 -23.02
CA LEU A 306 -3.32 -6.41 -22.89
C LEU A 306 -3.98 -7.70 -23.38
N ASN A 307 -5.24 -7.95 -23.04
CA ASN A 307 -5.96 -9.14 -23.50
C ASN A 307 -6.27 -9.11 -25.00
N THR A 308 -6.39 -7.92 -25.58
CA THR A 308 -6.49 -7.78 -27.05
C THR A 308 -5.18 -8.07 -27.74
N ALA A 309 -4.06 -7.60 -27.19
CA ALA A 309 -2.74 -7.81 -27.74
C ALA A 309 -2.24 -9.25 -27.54
N PHE A 310 -2.60 -9.87 -26.42
CA PHE A 310 -2.17 -11.19 -25.97
C PHE A 310 -3.33 -11.94 -25.30
N PRO A 311 -4.24 -12.56 -26.07
CA PRO A 311 -5.44 -13.21 -25.53
C PRO A 311 -5.14 -14.34 -24.53
N GLU A 312 -3.96 -14.94 -24.61
CA GLU A 312 -3.50 -15.98 -23.69
C GLU A 312 -3.24 -15.50 -22.27
N LEU A 313 -3.01 -14.20 -22.06
CA LEU A 313 -2.82 -13.62 -20.71
C LEU A 313 -4.06 -13.82 -19.83
N LYS A 314 -5.24 -13.61 -20.39
CA LYS A 314 -6.50 -13.64 -19.64
C LYS A 314 -6.37 -12.85 -18.33
N TRP A 315 -5.66 -11.72 -18.40
CA TRP A 315 -5.42 -10.91 -17.21
C TRP A 315 -6.71 -10.25 -16.76
N ALA A 316 -7.03 -10.37 -15.48
CA ALA A 316 -8.18 -9.73 -14.87
C ALA A 316 -7.72 -8.56 -14.01
N MET A 317 -8.45 -7.45 -14.07
CA MET A 317 -8.25 -6.29 -13.21
C MET A 317 -8.29 -6.72 -11.72
N PRO A 318 -7.35 -6.29 -10.88
CA PRO A 318 -7.41 -6.57 -9.44
C PRO A 318 -8.62 -5.91 -8.78
N GLN A 319 -8.96 -6.36 -7.57
CA GLN A 319 -10.11 -5.86 -6.80
C GLN A 319 -9.85 -4.51 -6.13
N ALA A 320 -8.57 -4.16 -5.97
CA ALA A 320 -8.11 -2.93 -5.31
C ALA A 320 -6.76 -2.49 -5.83
N THR A 321 -6.35 -1.30 -5.43
CA THR A 321 -5.10 -0.63 -5.73
C THR A 321 -4.95 -0.19 -7.19
N TYR A 322 -4.26 0.89 -7.42
CA TYR A 322 -3.88 1.36 -8.76
C TYR A 322 -2.57 0.73 -9.27
N LEU A 323 -2.23 -0.44 -8.72
CA LEU A 323 -1.02 -1.19 -9.03
C LEU A 323 -1.42 -2.46 -9.81
N ALA A 324 -1.27 -2.41 -11.13
CA ALA A 324 -1.59 -3.56 -11.99
C ALA A 324 -0.53 -4.65 -11.83
N TRP A 325 -0.90 -5.76 -11.20
CA TRP A 325 -0.08 -6.96 -11.04
C TRP A 325 -0.35 -7.92 -12.20
N ILE A 326 0.57 -7.96 -13.17
CA ILE A 326 0.36 -8.60 -14.46
C ILE A 326 1.16 -9.89 -14.50
N ASP A 327 0.47 -11.02 -14.71
CA ASP A 327 1.02 -12.35 -14.86
C ASP A 327 1.47 -12.57 -16.31
N LEU A 328 2.77 -12.61 -16.57
CA LEU A 328 3.34 -12.82 -17.90
C LEU A 328 3.76 -14.27 -18.17
N ARG A 329 3.62 -15.17 -17.20
CA ARG A 329 3.99 -16.59 -17.33
C ARG A 329 3.32 -17.31 -18.51
N PRO A 330 2.04 -16.99 -18.88
CA PRO A 330 1.45 -17.57 -20.09
C PRO A 330 2.17 -17.23 -21.37
N LEU A 331 3.00 -16.18 -21.39
CA LEU A 331 3.78 -15.75 -22.56
C LEU A 331 5.16 -16.40 -22.62
N SER A 332 5.57 -17.12 -21.56
CA SER A 332 6.89 -17.78 -21.47
C SER A 332 8.08 -16.85 -21.72
N ILE A 333 8.00 -15.60 -21.22
CA ILE A 333 9.03 -14.56 -21.36
C ILE A 333 9.89 -14.56 -20.09
N ASP A 334 11.20 -14.44 -20.27
CA ASP A 334 12.13 -14.23 -19.16
C ASP A 334 12.00 -12.80 -18.59
N ASP A 335 11.87 -12.69 -17.25
CA ASP A 335 11.66 -11.43 -16.55
C ASP A 335 12.83 -10.45 -16.73
N ARG A 336 14.05 -10.96 -16.79
CA ARG A 336 15.25 -10.13 -16.86
C ARG A 336 15.47 -9.64 -18.28
N GLU A 337 15.22 -10.48 -19.27
CA GLU A 337 15.21 -10.07 -20.67
C GLU A 337 14.15 -9.01 -20.92
N LEU A 338 12.96 -9.18 -20.35
CA LEU A 338 11.91 -8.17 -20.44
C LEU A 338 12.33 -6.84 -19.83
N GLN A 339 12.95 -6.83 -18.64
CA GLN A 339 13.45 -5.60 -18.03
C GLN A 339 14.51 -4.92 -18.90
N ASP A 340 15.40 -5.69 -19.49
CA ASP A 340 16.42 -5.18 -20.41
C ASP A 340 15.80 -4.50 -21.64
N VAL A 341 14.79 -5.09 -22.25
CA VAL A 341 14.08 -4.52 -23.41
C VAL A 341 13.29 -3.27 -22.99
N LEU A 342 12.59 -3.31 -21.87
CA LEU A 342 11.83 -2.17 -21.33
C LEU A 342 12.74 -0.96 -21.13
N ILE A 343 13.88 -1.14 -20.48
CA ILE A 343 14.82 -0.06 -20.14
C ILE A 343 15.58 0.42 -21.38
N LYS A 344 16.23 -0.51 -22.08
CA LYS A 344 17.20 -0.14 -23.14
C LYS A 344 16.52 0.29 -24.44
N GLN A 345 15.40 -0.38 -24.82
CA GLN A 345 14.75 -0.17 -26.12
C GLN A 345 13.48 0.66 -26.01
N GLN A 346 12.62 0.37 -25.01
CA GLN A 346 11.32 1.02 -24.89
C GLN A 346 11.34 2.26 -24.01
N LYS A 347 12.43 2.51 -23.27
CA LYS A 347 12.58 3.65 -22.36
C LYS A 347 11.41 3.79 -21.38
N VAL A 348 11.06 2.70 -20.72
CA VAL A 348 10.00 2.66 -19.70
C VAL A 348 10.45 1.86 -18.47
N ALA A 349 10.15 2.37 -17.29
CA ALA A 349 10.44 1.72 -16.03
C ALA A 349 9.16 1.13 -15.43
N ILE A 350 9.09 -0.19 -15.33
CA ILE A 350 8.00 -0.95 -14.69
C ILE A 350 8.64 -1.87 -13.65
N MET A 351 8.02 -2.00 -12.47
CA MET A 351 8.59 -2.83 -11.40
C MET A 351 8.58 -4.30 -11.78
N PRO A 352 9.74 -4.98 -11.72
CA PRO A 352 9.80 -6.42 -11.93
C PRO A 352 9.19 -7.18 -10.75
N GLY A 353 8.48 -8.28 -11.05
CA GLY A 353 7.75 -9.04 -10.05
C GLY A 353 8.65 -9.76 -9.05
N TYR A 354 9.86 -10.18 -9.43
CA TYR A 354 10.80 -10.84 -8.52
C TYR A 354 11.24 -9.98 -7.31
N THR A 355 10.94 -8.69 -7.28
CA THR A 355 11.18 -7.84 -6.11
C THR A 355 10.15 -8.05 -4.99
N TYR A 356 9.07 -8.78 -5.27
CA TYR A 356 7.98 -9.07 -4.35
C TYR A 356 8.01 -10.50 -3.77
N GLY A 357 9.16 -11.17 -3.87
CA GLY A 357 9.39 -12.55 -3.46
C GLY A 357 9.44 -13.52 -4.63
N GLU A 358 9.73 -14.80 -4.34
CA GLU A 358 9.88 -15.83 -5.39
C GLU A 358 8.59 -16.04 -6.20
N GLU A 359 7.43 -15.91 -5.57
CA GLU A 359 6.12 -16.01 -6.22
C GLU A 359 5.84 -14.85 -7.19
N GLY A 360 6.66 -13.81 -7.15
CA GLY A 360 6.62 -12.69 -8.10
C GLY A 360 7.34 -12.94 -9.41
N ASN A 361 8.10 -14.04 -9.54
CA ASN A 361 8.77 -14.38 -10.81
C ASN A 361 7.73 -14.59 -11.91
N GLY A 362 7.99 -14.02 -13.08
CA GLY A 362 7.07 -14.01 -14.22
C GLY A 362 5.96 -12.97 -14.16
N PHE A 363 6.03 -12.07 -13.18
CA PHE A 363 5.08 -10.95 -13.06
C PHE A 363 5.78 -9.60 -13.24
N ILE A 364 4.97 -8.58 -13.49
CA ILE A 364 5.36 -7.17 -13.39
C ILE A 364 4.30 -6.41 -12.62
N ARG A 365 4.69 -5.29 -12.00
CA ARG A 365 3.75 -4.36 -11.34
C ARG A 365 3.83 -2.98 -11.99
N LEU A 366 2.76 -2.59 -12.70
CA LEU A 366 2.62 -1.30 -13.36
C LEU A 366 1.75 -0.38 -12.51
N ASN A 367 2.25 0.81 -12.18
CA ASN A 367 1.48 1.83 -11.49
C ASN A 367 0.56 2.57 -12.47
N ALA A 368 -0.76 2.43 -12.33
CA ALA A 368 -1.77 3.08 -13.17
C ALA A 368 -2.23 4.46 -12.63
N GLY A 369 -1.59 4.96 -11.57
CA GLY A 369 -1.88 6.24 -10.91
C GLY A 369 -1.37 7.45 -11.68
N CYS A 370 -1.77 7.60 -12.95
CA CYS A 370 -1.33 8.66 -13.83
C CYS A 370 -2.42 9.02 -14.86
N PRO A 371 -2.31 10.20 -15.53
CA PRO A 371 -3.18 10.55 -16.63
C PRO A 371 -3.20 9.49 -17.74
N ARG A 372 -4.38 9.29 -18.35
CA ARG A 372 -4.62 8.27 -19.37
C ARG A 372 -3.59 8.32 -20.51
N VAL A 373 -3.23 9.49 -20.99
CA VAL A 373 -2.27 9.66 -22.09
C VAL A 373 -0.88 9.11 -21.73
N LYS A 374 -0.44 9.23 -20.49
CA LYS A 374 0.81 8.62 -20.00
C LYS A 374 0.67 7.10 -19.92
N LEU A 375 -0.47 6.62 -19.39
CA LEU A 375 -0.75 5.19 -19.26
C LEU A 375 -0.74 4.49 -20.62
N GLU A 376 -1.37 5.09 -21.63
CA GLU A 376 -1.40 4.60 -23.01
C GLU A 376 0.02 4.40 -23.55
N GLN A 377 0.88 5.39 -23.40
CA GLN A 377 2.29 5.28 -23.80
C GLN A 377 3.02 4.13 -23.09
N GLY A 378 2.78 3.97 -21.78
CA GLY A 378 3.40 2.91 -20.97
C GLY A 378 2.95 1.50 -21.42
N VAL A 379 1.66 1.33 -21.66
CA VAL A 379 1.07 0.06 -22.09
C VAL A 379 1.51 -0.28 -23.53
N GLU A 380 1.55 0.69 -24.43
CA GLU A 380 2.06 0.50 -25.80
C GLU A 380 3.53 0.05 -25.79
N ARG A 381 4.37 0.69 -24.98
CA ARG A 381 5.79 0.32 -24.83
C ARG A 381 5.96 -1.07 -24.20
N LEU A 382 5.12 -1.43 -23.23
CA LEU A 382 5.10 -2.78 -22.66
C LEU A 382 4.75 -3.82 -23.73
N ILE A 383 3.70 -3.58 -24.53
CA ILE A 383 3.31 -4.47 -25.62
C ILE A 383 4.43 -4.61 -26.65
N ALA A 384 5.09 -3.50 -27.01
CA ALA A 384 6.24 -3.53 -27.93
C ALA A 384 7.41 -4.35 -27.37
N ALA A 385 7.72 -4.21 -26.06
CA ALA A 385 8.75 -5.00 -25.40
C ALA A 385 8.44 -6.50 -25.45
N ILE A 386 7.20 -6.87 -25.11
CA ILE A 386 6.73 -8.26 -25.15
C ILE A 386 6.85 -8.84 -26.57
N ARG A 387 6.44 -8.08 -27.59
CA ARG A 387 6.54 -8.51 -29.01
C ARG A 387 7.98 -8.69 -29.50
N THR A 388 8.94 -7.97 -28.92
CA THR A 388 10.36 -8.11 -29.27
C THR A 388 10.93 -9.45 -28.77
N LEU A 389 10.36 -10.02 -27.72
CA LEU A 389 10.83 -11.25 -27.09
C LEU A 389 10.07 -12.52 -27.57
N ARG A 390 9.05 -12.35 -28.38
CA ARG A 390 8.23 -13.43 -28.98
C ARG A 390 8.46 -13.56 -30.47
#